data_39f333c3f5ed56bd67e3dd01e2b3c704
#
_entry.id   39f333c3f5ed56bd67e3dd01e2b3c704
#
_cell.length_a   1.000
_cell.length_b   1.000
_cell.length_c   1.000
_cell.angle_alpha   90.00
_cell.angle_beta   90.00
_cell.angle_gamma   90.00
#
_symmetry.space_group_name_H-M   'P 1'
#
loop_
_entity.id
_entity.type
_entity.pdbx_description
1 polymer ?
#
loop_
_entity_poly.entity_id
_entity_poly.type
_entity_poly.pdbx_seq_one_letter_code
_entity_poly.pdbx_strand_id
1 'polypeptide(L)'
;MAIPDAMVSPVSGLFETLKAAGSMAAPEDRDRNGNPLEVEIVGERAGTIEGPSGLTISAQRSVGEVDQTDVVIVPSIGLDDEAEWVPGRYPAMVAWIRAMHDSGATVCSACSGGMLTAETGLLDGHEATIHWVTEPYFREHHPEVVLRLDEVLVVAGEGGRLITSGAATAWHDLALYLVARHVGPATAQALARFYLLEWHRDGQAAFQVFHPRTDHGDAVVLAAQRWIAHNYAVAAPVTEMVQHSGLSSRTFKRRFRAATGETTISYVRGSGSNGRSARSKPTACRSRRSAGRWATRTRRRSVGCSSASPA
;
A
#
# COMPACT_ATOMS: atom_id res chain seq x y z
N MET A 1 -11.30 5.99 -7.72
CA MET A 1 -12.26 6.75 -6.90
C MET A 1 -11.55 7.72 -5.94
N ALA A 2 -12.26 8.69 -5.35
CA ALA A 2 -11.72 9.62 -4.36
C ALA A 2 -12.72 9.81 -3.21
N ILE A 3 -12.19 9.83 -1.99
CA ILE A 3 -12.89 10.11 -0.74
C ILE A 3 -12.02 11.06 0.09
N PRO A 4 -12.55 11.77 1.11
CA PRO A 4 -11.77 12.69 1.94
C PRO A 4 -10.54 12.07 2.59
N ASP A 5 -10.57 10.77 2.91
CA ASP A 5 -9.42 10.06 3.48
C ASP A 5 -8.44 9.53 2.42
N ALA A 6 -8.71 9.69 1.11
CA ALA A 6 -7.83 9.20 0.07
C ALA A 6 -6.51 9.98 0.01
N MET A 7 -5.41 9.26 -0.06
CA MET A 7 -4.10 9.86 -0.30
C MET A 7 -4.04 10.42 -1.73
N VAL A 8 -3.69 11.70 -1.88
CA VAL A 8 -3.70 12.41 -3.16
C VAL A 8 -2.70 11.80 -4.15
N SER A 9 -1.51 11.43 -3.70
CA SER A 9 -0.46 10.92 -4.60
C SER A 9 -0.82 9.62 -5.31
N PRO A 10 -1.38 8.57 -4.66
CA PRO A 10 -1.86 7.39 -5.37
C PRO A 10 -3.01 7.67 -6.33
N VAL A 11 -3.95 8.54 -5.95
CA VAL A 11 -5.09 8.90 -6.83
C VAL A 11 -4.58 9.58 -8.09
N SER A 12 -3.78 10.64 -7.93
CA SER A 12 -3.23 11.41 -9.06
C SER A 12 -2.27 10.57 -9.90
N GLY A 13 -1.39 9.80 -9.24
CA GLY A 13 -0.42 8.96 -9.91
C GLY A 13 -1.07 7.86 -10.75
N LEU A 14 -2.06 7.14 -10.21
CA LEU A 14 -2.85 6.16 -10.96
C LEU A 14 -3.56 6.83 -12.15
N PHE A 15 -4.22 7.96 -11.91
CA PHE A 15 -4.94 8.69 -12.94
C PHE A 15 -4.02 9.10 -14.10
N GLU A 16 -2.89 9.76 -13.80
CA GLU A 16 -1.93 10.22 -14.81
C GLU A 16 -1.27 9.06 -15.54
N THR A 17 -0.87 8.01 -14.80
CA THR A 17 -0.19 6.84 -15.38
C THR A 17 -1.12 6.06 -16.32
N LEU A 18 -2.37 5.83 -15.94
CA LEU A 18 -3.35 5.15 -16.77
C LEU A 18 -3.74 5.98 -18.00
N LYS A 19 -3.87 7.30 -17.85
CA LYS A 19 -4.10 8.19 -19.02
C LYS A 19 -2.91 8.22 -19.97
N ALA A 20 -1.68 8.20 -19.45
CA ALA A 20 -0.48 8.18 -20.29
C ALA A 20 -0.38 6.89 -21.10
N ALA A 21 -0.94 5.78 -20.64
CA ALA A 21 -0.98 4.52 -21.40
C ALA A 21 -1.62 4.71 -22.78
N GLY A 22 -2.66 5.57 -22.88
CA GLY A 22 -3.31 5.87 -24.15
C GLY A 22 -2.39 6.48 -25.19
N SER A 23 -1.50 7.38 -24.77
CA SER A 23 -0.55 8.03 -25.68
C SER A 23 0.60 7.11 -26.11
N MET A 24 0.88 6.08 -25.31
CA MET A 24 1.96 5.12 -25.54
C MET A 24 1.49 3.83 -26.21
N ALA A 25 0.19 3.59 -26.28
CA ALA A 25 -0.38 2.43 -26.94
C ALA A 25 -0.04 2.44 -28.45
N ALA A 26 0.26 1.26 -28.98
CA ALA A 26 0.43 1.08 -30.40
C ALA A 26 -0.87 1.45 -31.16
N PRO A 27 -0.79 1.93 -32.40
CA PRO A 27 -1.99 2.35 -33.15
C PRO A 27 -3.08 1.26 -33.23
N GLU A 28 -2.66 -0.01 -33.29
CA GLU A 28 -3.54 -1.18 -33.32
C GLU A 28 -4.26 -1.46 -32.00
N ASP A 29 -3.70 -1.00 -30.88
CA ASP A 29 -4.25 -1.18 -29.52
C ASP A 29 -5.16 -0.02 -29.09
N ARG A 30 -5.34 0.99 -29.94
CA ARG A 30 -6.18 2.14 -29.68
C ARG A 30 -7.61 1.87 -30.14
N ASP A 31 -8.57 2.30 -29.33
CA ASP A 31 -9.97 2.32 -29.74
C ASP A 31 -10.23 3.35 -30.86
N ARG A 32 -11.51 3.46 -31.31
CA ARG A 32 -11.92 4.42 -32.33
C ARG A 32 -11.69 5.89 -31.91
N ASN A 33 -11.55 6.16 -30.62
CA ASN A 33 -11.30 7.48 -30.04
C ASN A 33 -9.80 7.72 -29.78
N GLY A 34 -8.93 6.73 -30.07
CA GLY A 34 -7.49 6.82 -29.91
C GLY A 34 -6.98 6.66 -28.48
N ASN A 35 -7.86 6.34 -27.53
CA ASN A 35 -7.51 6.14 -26.12
C ASN A 35 -7.97 4.76 -25.64
N PRO A 36 -7.05 3.84 -25.31
CA PRO A 36 -7.41 2.49 -24.89
C PRO A 36 -8.05 2.42 -23.49
N LEU A 37 -7.93 3.49 -22.69
CA LEU A 37 -8.46 3.57 -21.34
C LEU A 37 -9.15 4.92 -21.13
N GLU A 38 -10.44 4.91 -20.82
CA GLU A 38 -11.14 6.06 -20.31
C GLU A 38 -11.00 6.07 -18.77
N VAL A 39 -10.36 7.09 -18.23
CA VAL A 39 -10.04 7.17 -16.80
C VAL A 39 -10.69 8.40 -16.20
N GLU A 40 -11.49 8.18 -15.17
CA GLU A 40 -12.19 9.23 -14.42
C GLU A 40 -11.93 9.11 -12.93
N ILE A 41 -11.94 10.21 -12.21
CA ILE A 41 -11.96 10.25 -10.75
C ILE A 41 -13.42 10.42 -10.32
N VAL A 42 -13.93 9.44 -9.59
CA VAL A 42 -15.31 9.41 -9.11
C VAL A 42 -15.31 9.58 -7.59
N GLY A 43 -16.19 10.43 -7.08
CA GLY A 43 -16.41 10.65 -5.65
C GLY A 43 -17.83 10.34 -5.23
N GLU A 44 -18.14 10.43 -3.95
CA GLU A 44 -19.54 10.35 -3.48
C GLU A 44 -20.37 11.48 -4.12
N ARG A 45 -19.73 12.64 -4.32
CA ARG A 45 -20.26 13.79 -5.10
C ARG A 45 -19.17 14.26 -6.06
N ALA A 46 -19.61 14.83 -7.19
CA ALA A 46 -18.69 15.54 -8.08
C ALA A 46 -18.19 16.84 -7.39
N GLY A 47 -16.96 17.24 -7.72
CA GLY A 47 -16.37 18.46 -7.18
C GLY A 47 -15.04 18.23 -6.47
N THR A 48 -14.62 19.24 -5.72
CA THR A 48 -13.33 19.24 -5.02
C THR A 48 -13.43 18.50 -3.69
N ILE A 49 -12.52 17.58 -3.49
CA ILE A 49 -12.35 16.79 -2.25
C ILE A 49 -10.99 17.14 -1.67
N GLU A 50 -10.95 17.60 -0.43
CA GLU A 50 -9.71 17.83 0.30
C GLU A 50 -9.24 16.52 0.93
N GLY A 51 -7.99 16.15 0.65
CA GLY A 51 -7.37 14.95 1.22
C GLY A 51 -6.67 15.22 2.56
N PRO A 52 -6.17 14.18 3.25
CA PRO A 52 -5.55 14.31 4.58
C PRO A 52 -4.34 15.25 4.63
N SER A 53 -3.65 15.41 3.50
CA SER A 53 -2.49 16.31 3.38
C SER A 53 -2.85 17.79 3.14
N GLY A 54 -4.13 18.16 3.10
CA GLY A 54 -4.59 19.49 2.70
C GLY A 54 -4.54 19.76 1.18
N LEU A 55 -4.10 18.78 0.39
CA LEU A 55 -4.18 18.85 -1.06
C LEU A 55 -5.57 18.43 -1.53
N THR A 56 -5.99 18.95 -2.66
CA THR A 56 -7.32 18.68 -3.21
C THR A 56 -7.26 17.74 -4.42
N ILE A 57 -8.30 16.91 -4.54
CA ILE A 57 -8.59 16.08 -5.70
C ILE A 57 -9.91 16.56 -6.29
N SER A 58 -10.01 16.63 -7.63
CA SER A 58 -11.27 16.93 -8.29
C SER A 58 -11.93 15.63 -8.75
N ALA A 59 -13.08 15.28 -8.16
CA ALA A 59 -13.95 14.23 -8.66
C ALA A 59 -14.75 14.78 -9.84
N GLN A 60 -14.62 14.13 -11.00
CA GLN A 60 -15.27 14.53 -12.24
C GLN A 60 -16.75 14.15 -12.25
N ARG A 61 -17.10 13.05 -11.58
CA ARG A 61 -18.46 12.53 -11.46
C ARG A 61 -18.74 12.04 -10.05
N SER A 62 -20.01 11.96 -9.72
CA SER A 62 -20.47 11.25 -8.52
C SER A 62 -20.70 9.77 -8.80
N VAL A 63 -20.66 8.93 -7.76
CA VAL A 63 -21.00 7.50 -7.88
C VAL A 63 -22.42 7.28 -8.37
N GLY A 64 -23.36 8.21 -8.09
CA GLY A 64 -24.75 8.13 -8.56
C GLY A 64 -24.91 8.42 -10.06
N GLU A 65 -23.88 8.90 -10.75
CA GLU A 65 -23.88 9.15 -12.19
C GLU A 65 -23.15 8.06 -12.98
N VAL A 66 -22.56 7.06 -12.29
CA VAL A 66 -21.79 5.99 -12.93
C VAL A 66 -22.50 4.66 -12.70
N ASP A 67 -23.25 4.24 -13.71
CA ASP A 67 -24.04 3.00 -13.66
C ASP A 67 -23.22 1.78 -14.08
N GLN A 68 -22.11 1.98 -14.81
CA GLN A 68 -21.26 0.89 -15.28
C GLN A 68 -19.82 1.37 -15.46
N THR A 69 -18.86 0.47 -15.15
CA THR A 69 -17.44 0.64 -15.44
C THR A 69 -16.77 -0.73 -15.54
N ASP A 70 -15.66 -0.84 -16.25
CA ASP A 70 -14.91 -2.10 -16.35
C ASP A 70 -14.00 -2.32 -15.16
N VAL A 71 -13.50 -1.23 -14.55
CA VAL A 71 -12.53 -1.30 -13.45
C VAL A 71 -12.84 -0.22 -12.41
N VAL A 72 -12.96 -0.61 -11.16
CA VAL A 72 -12.99 0.27 -9.99
C VAL A 72 -11.65 0.20 -9.28
N ILE A 73 -11.02 1.34 -8.99
CA ILE A 73 -9.79 1.38 -8.20
C ILE A 73 -10.05 2.15 -6.91
N VAL A 74 -9.92 1.45 -5.78
CA VAL A 74 -9.96 2.02 -4.43
C VAL A 74 -8.53 2.41 -4.06
N PRO A 75 -8.22 3.71 -3.94
CA PRO A 75 -6.86 4.18 -3.68
C PRO A 75 -6.45 3.95 -2.23
N SER A 76 -5.18 4.18 -1.94
CA SER A 76 -4.68 4.22 -0.58
C SER A 76 -5.41 5.27 0.25
N ILE A 77 -5.74 4.91 1.47
CA ILE A 77 -6.41 5.74 2.46
C ILE A 77 -5.37 6.22 3.47
N GLY A 78 -5.37 7.50 3.80
CA GLY A 78 -4.59 8.03 4.91
C GLY A 78 -5.12 7.45 6.22
N LEU A 79 -4.22 6.92 7.02
CA LEU A 79 -4.51 6.49 8.38
C LEU A 79 -3.96 7.56 9.32
N ASP A 80 -4.58 7.74 10.46
CA ASP A 80 -4.02 8.54 11.54
C ASP A 80 -2.79 7.85 12.18
N ASP A 81 -2.22 8.48 13.20
CA ASP A 81 -1.02 7.96 13.88
C ASP A 81 -1.28 6.60 14.57
N GLU A 82 -2.53 6.26 14.84
CA GLU A 82 -2.96 5.00 15.47
C GLU A 82 -3.29 3.93 14.41
N ALA A 83 -3.24 4.28 13.13
CA ALA A 83 -3.62 3.44 11.98
C ALA A 83 -5.06 2.92 12.07
N GLU A 84 -5.93 3.67 12.76
CA GLU A 84 -7.32 3.29 12.96
C GLU A 84 -8.18 3.60 11.73
N TRP A 85 -9.01 2.67 11.38
CA TRP A 85 -10.06 2.80 10.38
C TRP A 85 -11.41 2.64 11.05
N VAL A 86 -12.32 3.56 10.79
CA VAL A 86 -13.70 3.49 11.29
C VAL A 86 -14.60 2.87 10.22
N PRO A 87 -15.07 1.63 10.41
CA PRO A 87 -15.99 0.97 9.47
C PRO A 87 -17.31 1.75 9.28
N GLY A 88 -17.88 1.63 8.08
CA GLY A 88 -19.17 2.24 7.77
C GLY A 88 -19.12 3.76 7.51
N ARG A 89 -17.95 4.34 7.39
CA ARG A 89 -17.76 5.77 7.12
C ARG A 89 -18.27 6.18 5.73
N TYR A 90 -18.18 5.28 4.73
CA TYR A 90 -18.52 5.54 3.34
C TYR A 90 -19.54 4.53 2.77
N PRO A 91 -20.75 4.43 3.32
CA PRO A 91 -21.70 3.39 2.95
C PRO A 91 -22.16 3.48 1.47
N ALA A 92 -22.24 4.70 0.93
CA ALA A 92 -22.61 4.89 -0.48
C ALA A 92 -21.50 4.39 -1.42
N MET A 93 -20.22 4.60 -1.06
CA MET A 93 -19.10 4.10 -1.84
C MET A 93 -19.00 2.59 -1.77
N VAL A 94 -19.20 1.98 -0.59
CA VAL A 94 -19.24 0.52 -0.40
C VAL A 94 -20.33 -0.12 -1.25
N ALA A 95 -21.55 0.44 -1.20
CA ALA A 95 -22.66 -0.05 -2.00
C ALA A 95 -22.39 0.05 -3.51
N TRP A 96 -21.80 1.18 -3.96
CA TRP A 96 -21.45 1.39 -5.35
C TRP A 96 -20.36 0.44 -5.83
N ILE A 97 -19.28 0.25 -5.06
CA ILE A 97 -18.20 -0.71 -5.40
C ILE A 97 -18.80 -2.11 -5.61
N ARG A 98 -19.69 -2.53 -4.70
CA ARG A 98 -20.36 -3.83 -4.79
C ARG A 98 -21.23 -3.92 -6.04
N ALA A 99 -22.06 -2.92 -6.31
CA ALA A 99 -22.90 -2.88 -7.51
C ALA A 99 -22.07 -2.94 -8.81
N MET A 100 -20.94 -2.24 -8.89
CA MET A 100 -20.03 -2.33 -10.04
C MET A 100 -19.45 -3.74 -10.20
N HIS A 101 -19.00 -4.35 -9.10
CA HIS A 101 -18.51 -5.74 -9.16
C HIS A 101 -19.59 -6.72 -9.61
N ASP A 102 -20.80 -6.60 -9.08
CA ASP A 102 -21.95 -7.44 -9.46
C ASP A 102 -22.33 -7.27 -10.95
N SER A 103 -22.09 -6.06 -11.51
CA SER A 103 -22.28 -5.76 -12.94
C SER A 103 -21.12 -6.25 -13.82
N GLY A 104 -20.07 -6.85 -13.24
CA GLY A 104 -18.96 -7.43 -13.97
C GLY A 104 -17.64 -6.67 -13.87
N ALA A 105 -17.59 -5.54 -13.18
CA ALA A 105 -16.35 -4.77 -13.03
C ALA A 105 -15.28 -5.55 -12.26
N THR A 106 -14.03 -5.27 -12.60
CA THR A 106 -12.88 -5.64 -11.78
C THR A 106 -12.72 -4.63 -10.66
N VAL A 107 -12.68 -5.08 -9.41
CA VAL A 107 -12.42 -4.22 -8.25
C VAL A 107 -10.96 -4.34 -7.85
N CYS A 108 -10.29 -3.21 -7.82
CA CYS A 108 -8.89 -3.11 -7.44
C CYS A 108 -8.76 -2.29 -6.16
N SER A 109 -7.83 -2.64 -5.28
CA SER A 109 -7.46 -1.82 -4.13
C SER A 109 -5.95 -1.62 -4.03
N ALA A 110 -5.55 -0.44 -3.60
CA ALA A 110 -4.16 -0.11 -3.34
C ALA A 110 -3.94 0.13 -1.84
N CYS A 111 -2.95 -0.58 -1.26
CA CYS A 111 -2.50 -0.35 0.11
C CYS A 111 -3.64 -0.44 1.14
N SER A 112 -3.80 0.57 1.97
CA SER A 112 -4.89 0.72 2.96
C SER A 112 -6.30 0.84 2.36
N GLY A 113 -6.45 1.08 1.05
CA GLY A 113 -7.73 1.01 0.35
C GLY A 113 -8.39 -0.36 0.41
N GLY A 114 -7.61 -1.40 0.72
CA GLY A 114 -8.11 -2.73 1.00
C GLY A 114 -9.14 -2.76 2.13
N MET A 115 -9.05 -1.86 3.13
CA MET A 115 -10.01 -1.81 4.24
C MET A 115 -11.41 -1.44 3.76
N LEU A 116 -11.53 -0.38 2.95
CA LEU A 116 -12.83 -0.02 2.35
C LEU A 116 -13.35 -1.10 1.40
N THR A 117 -12.44 -1.78 0.67
CA THR A 117 -12.82 -2.91 -0.19
C THR A 117 -13.32 -4.09 0.63
N ALA A 118 -12.71 -4.39 1.79
CA ALA A 118 -13.14 -5.46 2.67
C ALA A 118 -14.54 -5.23 3.24
N GLU A 119 -14.94 -3.98 3.50
CA GLU A 119 -16.31 -3.66 3.94
C GLU A 119 -17.39 -4.07 2.93
N THR A 120 -17.04 -4.23 1.67
CA THR A 120 -17.98 -4.75 0.66
C THR A 120 -18.28 -6.24 0.83
N GLY A 121 -17.47 -6.99 1.60
CA GLY A 121 -17.53 -8.45 1.71
C GLY A 121 -16.95 -9.18 0.48
N LEU A 122 -16.46 -8.47 -0.54
CA LEU A 122 -15.91 -9.08 -1.76
C LEU A 122 -14.60 -9.83 -1.53
N LEU A 123 -13.85 -9.50 -0.48
CA LEU A 123 -12.58 -10.16 -0.18
C LEU A 123 -12.73 -11.42 0.70
N ASP A 124 -13.92 -11.69 1.25
CA ASP A 124 -14.15 -12.81 2.14
C ASP A 124 -13.90 -14.16 1.42
N GLY A 125 -13.08 -15.00 2.03
CA GLY A 125 -12.65 -16.28 1.48
C GLY A 125 -11.62 -16.18 0.34
N HIS A 126 -11.20 -14.98 -0.06
CA HIS A 126 -10.24 -14.76 -1.13
C HIS A 126 -8.86 -14.37 -0.61
N GLU A 127 -7.81 -14.67 -1.40
CA GLU A 127 -6.47 -14.15 -1.15
C GLU A 127 -6.42 -12.66 -1.45
N ALA A 128 -5.74 -11.90 -0.58
CA ALA A 128 -5.53 -10.47 -0.75
C ALA A 128 -4.16 -10.04 -0.17
N THR A 129 -3.55 -9.02 -0.76
CA THR A 129 -2.44 -8.30 -0.15
C THR A 129 -2.87 -6.90 0.25
N ILE A 130 -2.25 -6.39 1.28
CA ILE A 130 -2.55 -5.09 1.90
C ILE A 130 -1.24 -4.45 2.36
N HIS A 131 -1.29 -3.21 2.82
CA HIS A 131 -0.19 -2.69 3.61
C HIS A 131 -0.09 -3.47 4.92
N TRP A 132 1.08 -4.01 5.25
CA TRP A 132 1.28 -4.85 6.45
C TRP A 132 0.88 -4.17 7.76
N VAL A 133 0.95 -2.85 7.84
CA VAL A 133 0.54 -2.09 9.03
C VAL A 133 -0.95 -2.27 9.36
N THR A 134 -1.79 -2.58 8.37
CA THR A 134 -3.22 -2.81 8.54
C THR A 134 -3.58 -4.28 8.82
N GLU A 135 -2.58 -5.16 8.90
CA GLU A 135 -2.80 -6.58 9.20
C GLU A 135 -3.60 -6.83 10.49
N PRO A 136 -3.32 -6.15 11.63
CA PRO A 136 -4.09 -6.34 12.86
C PRO A 136 -5.58 -6.05 12.67
N TYR A 137 -5.90 -4.95 11.97
CA TYR A 137 -7.27 -4.58 11.62
C TYR A 137 -7.99 -5.69 10.82
N PHE A 138 -7.33 -6.21 9.78
CA PHE A 138 -7.92 -7.28 8.97
C PHE A 138 -8.15 -8.56 9.76
N ARG A 139 -7.21 -8.95 10.63
CA ARG A 139 -7.37 -10.14 11.46
C ARG A 139 -8.52 -10.03 12.47
N GLU A 140 -8.82 -8.82 12.92
CA GLU A 140 -9.89 -8.55 13.87
C GLU A 140 -11.26 -8.43 13.19
N HIS A 141 -11.34 -7.67 12.08
CA HIS A 141 -12.60 -7.28 11.47
C HIS A 141 -12.97 -8.09 10.21
N HIS A 142 -11.96 -8.65 9.53
CA HIS A 142 -12.13 -9.42 8.29
C HIS A 142 -11.34 -10.74 8.33
N PRO A 143 -11.58 -11.61 9.33
CA PRO A 143 -10.79 -12.84 9.54
C PRO A 143 -10.93 -13.85 8.41
N GLU A 144 -11.93 -13.74 7.55
CA GLU A 144 -12.15 -14.61 6.40
C GLU A 144 -11.25 -14.26 5.21
N VAL A 145 -10.62 -13.07 5.19
CA VAL A 145 -9.68 -12.67 4.15
C VAL A 145 -8.35 -13.41 4.32
N VAL A 146 -7.90 -14.08 3.26
CA VAL A 146 -6.62 -14.82 3.27
C VAL A 146 -5.47 -13.89 2.92
N LEU A 147 -4.79 -13.34 3.91
CA LEU A 147 -3.73 -12.35 3.72
C LEU A 147 -2.44 -12.97 3.17
N ARG A 148 -1.94 -12.40 2.09
CA ARG A 148 -0.64 -12.68 1.42
C ARG A 148 0.26 -11.47 1.56
N LEU A 149 0.77 -11.25 2.77
CA LEU A 149 1.52 -10.02 3.09
C LEU A 149 2.91 -9.96 2.45
N ASP A 150 3.42 -11.05 1.93
CA ASP A 150 4.67 -11.14 1.19
C ASP A 150 4.54 -10.69 -0.28
N GLU A 151 3.33 -10.75 -0.83
CA GLU A 151 3.06 -10.38 -2.21
C GLU A 151 2.81 -8.87 -2.38
N VAL A 152 3.29 -8.29 -3.48
CA VAL A 152 3.00 -6.90 -3.84
C VAL A 152 1.64 -6.75 -4.53
N LEU A 153 1.25 -7.75 -5.31
CA LEU A 153 0.00 -7.79 -6.05
C LEU A 153 -0.61 -9.19 -5.94
N VAL A 154 -1.90 -9.25 -5.61
CA VAL A 154 -2.68 -10.49 -5.60
C VAL A 154 -3.87 -10.33 -6.53
N VAL A 155 -4.09 -11.35 -7.38
CA VAL A 155 -5.22 -11.45 -8.29
C VAL A 155 -6.07 -12.62 -7.85
N ALA A 156 -7.31 -12.37 -7.48
CA ALA A 156 -8.23 -13.33 -6.89
C ALA A 156 -9.66 -13.18 -7.47
N GLY A 157 -10.58 -13.95 -6.92
CA GLY A 157 -11.98 -13.96 -7.33
C GLY A 157 -12.21 -14.61 -8.69
N GLU A 158 -13.46 -14.77 -9.05
CA GLU A 158 -13.86 -15.35 -10.32
C GLU A 158 -13.37 -14.49 -11.49
N GLY A 159 -12.72 -15.11 -12.46
CA GLY A 159 -12.13 -14.40 -13.60
C GLY A 159 -11.00 -13.42 -13.24
N GLY A 160 -10.46 -13.47 -12.00
CA GLY A 160 -9.43 -12.54 -11.54
C GLY A 160 -9.94 -11.11 -11.42
N ARG A 161 -11.18 -10.94 -10.97
CA ARG A 161 -11.83 -9.62 -10.85
C ARG A 161 -11.64 -8.93 -9.51
N LEU A 162 -10.90 -9.54 -8.60
CA LEU A 162 -10.45 -8.92 -7.35
C LEU A 162 -8.93 -8.78 -7.41
N ILE A 163 -8.44 -7.54 -7.37
CA ILE A 163 -7.00 -7.27 -7.47
C ILE A 163 -6.62 -6.38 -6.29
N THR A 164 -5.67 -6.82 -5.50
CA THR A 164 -5.19 -6.04 -4.36
C THR A 164 -3.69 -5.78 -4.51
N SER A 165 -3.24 -4.59 -4.16
CA SER A 165 -1.82 -4.25 -4.12
C SER A 165 -1.39 -3.79 -2.74
N GLY A 166 -0.15 -4.09 -2.39
CA GLY A 166 0.42 -3.96 -1.05
C GLY A 166 0.76 -2.53 -0.64
N ALA A 167 1.96 -2.33 -0.14
CA ALA A 167 2.40 -1.07 0.47
C ALA A 167 2.31 0.16 -0.45
N ALA A 168 2.54 1.32 0.14
CA ALA A 168 2.17 2.65 -0.39
C ALA A 168 2.47 2.90 -1.88
N THR A 169 3.60 2.43 -2.41
CA THR A 169 3.97 2.60 -3.82
C THR A 169 3.55 1.44 -4.73
N ALA A 170 3.01 0.36 -4.19
CA ALA A 170 2.55 -0.79 -4.98
C ALA A 170 1.39 -0.46 -5.95
N TRP A 171 0.83 0.75 -5.87
CA TRP A 171 -0.09 1.24 -6.89
C TRP A 171 0.56 1.35 -8.28
N HIS A 172 1.89 1.47 -8.37
CA HIS A 172 2.60 1.41 -9.64
C HIS A 172 2.50 0.02 -10.28
N ASP A 173 2.69 -1.04 -9.47
CA ASP A 173 2.54 -2.42 -9.93
C ASP A 173 1.10 -2.69 -10.39
N LEU A 174 0.11 -2.16 -9.66
CA LEU A 174 -1.30 -2.23 -10.04
C LEU A 174 -1.55 -1.52 -11.38
N ALA A 175 -1.03 -0.29 -11.56
CA ALA A 175 -1.18 0.45 -12.80
C ALA A 175 -0.57 -0.30 -14.00
N LEU A 176 0.68 -0.79 -13.84
CA LEU A 176 1.36 -1.55 -14.88
C LEU A 176 0.64 -2.86 -15.20
N TYR A 177 0.11 -3.56 -14.18
CA TYR A 177 -0.69 -4.77 -14.35
C TYR A 177 -1.97 -4.49 -15.15
N LEU A 178 -2.72 -3.43 -14.81
CA LEU A 178 -3.94 -3.05 -15.51
C LEU A 178 -3.64 -2.67 -16.97
N VAL A 179 -2.58 -1.91 -17.22
CA VAL A 179 -2.17 -1.57 -18.59
C VAL A 179 -1.76 -2.84 -19.36
N ALA A 180 -1.01 -3.75 -18.75
CA ALA A 180 -0.63 -5.01 -19.40
C ALA A 180 -1.86 -5.87 -19.74
N ARG A 181 -2.86 -5.88 -18.86
CA ARG A 181 -4.09 -6.70 -19.01
C ARG A 181 -5.05 -6.11 -20.06
N HIS A 182 -5.23 -4.80 -20.08
CA HIS A 182 -6.28 -4.14 -20.87
C HIS A 182 -5.77 -3.47 -22.16
N VAL A 183 -4.48 -3.11 -22.21
CA VAL A 183 -3.88 -2.44 -23.38
C VAL A 183 -2.83 -3.33 -24.04
N GLY A 184 -1.98 -3.97 -23.23
CA GLY A 184 -0.96 -4.89 -23.71
C GLY A 184 0.37 -4.78 -22.99
N PRO A 185 1.15 -5.89 -22.94
CA PRO A 185 2.43 -5.94 -22.22
C PRO A 185 3.48 -4.97 -22.77
N ALA A 186 3.47 -4.72 -24.09
CA ALA A 186 4.41 -3.79 -24.72
C ALA A 186 4.21 -2.35 -24.22
N THR A 187 2.95 -1.93 -24.13
CA THR A 187 2.57 -0.59 -23.60
C THR A 187 2.95 -0.49 -22.12
N ALA A 188 2.68 -1.51 -21.31
CA ALA A 188 3.09 -1.53 -19.90
C ALA A 188 4.61 -1.40 -19.73
N GLN A 189 5.41 -2.08 -20.59
CA GLN A 189 6.87 -1.94 -20.57
C GLN A 189 7.34 -0.55 -20.99
N ALA A 190 6.72 0.05 -22.02
CA ALA A 190 7.02 1.40 -22.46
C ALA A 190 6.76 2.41 -21.34
N LEU A 191 5.62 2.27 -20.66
CA LEU A 191 5.20 3.07 -19.53
C LEU A 191 6.18 2.95 -18.35
N ALA A 192 6.55 1.71 -17.99
CA ALA A 192 7.52 1.45 -16.93
C ALA A 192 8.87 2.14 -17.20
N ARG A 193 9.37 2.07 -18.44
CA ARG A 193 10.62 2.75 -18.84
C ARG A 193 10.51 4.27 -18.79
N PHE A 194 9.38 4.81 -19.25
CA PHE A 194 9.18 6.26 -19.29
C PHE A 194 9.14 6.89 -17.90
N TYR A 195 8.44 6.24 -16.96
CA TYR A 195 8.30 6.70 -15.57
C TYR A 195 9.40 6.17 -14.63
N LEU A 196 10.36 5.36 -15.12
CA LEU A 196 11.36 4.66 -14.31
C LEU A 196 10.73 3.78 -13.20
N LEU A 197 9.62 3.11 -13.53
CA LEU A 197 8.97 2.21 -12.61
C LEU A 197 9.58 0.82 -12.71
N GLU A 198 9.82 0.20 -11.57
CA GLU A 198 10.26 -1.19 -11.46
C GLU A 198 9.11 -2.06 -10.96
N TRP A 199 8.97 -3.25 -11.53
CA TRP A 199 8.10 -4.28 -10.99
C TRP A 199 8.72 -4.85 -9.71
N HIS A 200 7.99 -4.86 -8.61
CA HIS A 200 8.46 -5.44 -7.36
C HIS A 200 8.37 -6.98 -7.40
N ARG A 201 9.24 -7.63 -8.18
CA ARG A 201 9.23 -9.08 -8.42
C ARG A 201 9.54 -9.91 -7.18
N ASP A 202 10.27 -9.33 -6.23
CA ASP A 202 10.68 -10.01 -4.99
C ASP A 202 9.66 -9.82 -3.84
N GLY A 203 8.47 -9.30 -4.16
CA GLY A 203 7.43 -9.01 -3.19
C GLY A 203 7.75 -7.84 -2.26
N GLN A 204 6.95 -7.68 -1.23
CA GLN A 204 7.11 -6.58 -0.26
C GLN A 204 7.71 -7.01 1.09
N ALA A 205 7.99 -8.28 1.28
CA ALA A 205 8.52 -8.81 2.54
C ALA A 205 9.81 -8.10 3.00
N ALA A 206 10.65 -7.65 2.05
CA ALA A 206 11.90 -6.95 2.35
C ALA A 206 11.71 -5.56 2.97
N PHE A 207 10.53 -4.97 2.79
CA PHE A 207 10.18 -3.63 3.29
C PHE A 207 9.37 -3.67 4.59
N GLN A 208 8.88 -4.84 4.97
CA GLN A 208 8.11 -4.99 6.20
C GLN A 208 9.01 -4.75 7.40
N VAL A 209 8.60 -3.81 8.26
CA VAL A 209 9.23 -3.63 9.56
C VAL A 209 8.58 -4.64 10.51
N PHE A 210 9.38 -5.58 10.98
CA PHE A 210 8.90 -6.57 11.92
C PHE A 210 8.67 -5.94 13.30
N HIS A 211 7.42 -5.86 13.71
CA HIS A 211 7.02 -5.40 15.04
C HIS A 211 6.65 -6.60 15.92
N PRO A 212 7.56 -7.00 16.81
CA PRO A 212 7.29 -8.14 17.66
C PRO A 212 6.19 -7.84 18.68
N ARG A 213 5.18 -8.69 18.74
CA ARG A 213 4.20 -8.63 19.81
C ARG A 213 4.87 -8.99 21.15
N THR A 214 4.87 -8.07 22.10
CA THR A 214 5.53 -8.21 23.41
C THR A 214 4.58 -8.11 24.62
N ASP A 215 3.30 -7.87 24.38
CA ASP A 215 2.23 -7.66 25.37
C ASP A 215 1.56 -8.97 25.86
N HIS A 216 2.04 -10.13 25.44
CA HIS A 216 1.45 -11.44 25.68
C HIS A 216 1.70 -12.02 27.10
N GLY A 217 2.50 -11.38 27.93
CA GLY A 217 2.73 -11.78 29.32
C GLY A 217 3.57 -13.06 29.54
N ASP A 218 4.03 -13.76 28.50
CA ASP A 218 4.86 -14.95 28.61
C ASP A 218 6.33 -14.59 28.80
N ALA A 219 6.84 -14.66 30.05
CA ALA A 219 8.19 -14.26 30.39
C ALA A 219 9.29 -15.04 29.64
N VAL A 220 9.07 -16.35 29.36
CA VAL A 220 10.04 -17.19 28.64
C VAL A 220 10.11 -16.78 27.17
N VAL A 221 8.96 -16.52 26.56
CA VAL A 221 8.89 -16.05 25.18
C VAL A 221 9.47 -14.64 25.06
N LEU A 222 9.17 -13.74 25.99
CA LEU A 222 9.76 -12.38 26.04
C LEU A 222 11.28 -12.41 26.14
N ALA A 223 11.84 -13.30 26.96
CA ALA A 223 13.30 -13.47 27.08
C ALA A 223 13.89 -13.95 25.74
N ALA A 224 13.26 -14.91 25.08
CA ALA A 224 13.69 -15.40 23.77
C ALA A 224 13.58 -14.32 22.68
N GLN A 225 12.54 -13.50 22.70
CA GLN A 225 12.37 -12.35 21.80
C GLN A 225 13.46 -11.29 21.97
N ARG A 226 13.78 -10.94 23.23
CA ARG A 226 14.88 -10.01 23.54
C ARG A 226 16.22 -10.57 23.07
N TRP A 227 16.45 -11.85 23.25
CA TRP A 227 17.69 -12.49 22.82
C TRP A 227 17.83 -12.47 21.30
N ILE A 228 16.80 -12.88 20.54
CA ILE A 228 16.85 -12.93 19.09
C ILE A 228 16.98 -11.55 18.44
N ALA A 229 16.44 -10.51 19.04
CA ALA A 229 16.57 -9.14 18.54
C ALA A 229 18.04 -8.72 18.34
N HIS A 230 18.96 -9.28 19.14
CA HIS A 230 20.39 -9.02 19.05
C HIS A 230 21.19 -10.14 18.39
N ASN A 231 20.60 -11.33 18.22
CA ASN A 231 21.29 -12.56 17.82
C ASN A 231 20.68 -13.25 16.59
N TYR A 232 19.89 -12.55 15.78
CA TYR A 232 19.20 -13.13 14.61
C TYR A 232 20.16 -13.72 13.55
N ALA A 233 21.42 -13.31 13.52
CA ALA A 233 22.43 -13.71 12.54
C ALA A 233 23.30 -14.90 12.98
N VAL A 234 23.07 -15.47 14.19
CA VAL A 234 23.82 -16.64 14.64
C VAL A 234 23.44 -17.89 13.85
N ALA A 235 24.33 -18.88 13.82
CA ALA A 235 24.01 -20.16 13.23
C ALA A 235 22.92 -20.86 14.08
N ALA A 236 21.87 -21.38 13.42
CA ALA A 236 20.77 -22.11 14.06
C ALA A 236 20.04 -21.32 15.19
N PRO A 237 19.60 -20.07 14.97
CA PRO A 237 19.07 -19.20 16.02
C PRO A 237 17.85 -19.79 16.75
N VAL A 238 17.03 -20.58 16.06
CA VAL A 238 15.87 -21.25 16.69
C VAL A 238 16.34 -22.32 17.72
N THR A 239 17.43 -23.01 17.43
CA THR A 239 17.98 -23.99 18.35
C THR A 239 18.50 -23.31 19.62
N GLU A 240 19.20 -22.20 19.46
CA GLU A 240 19.70 -21.40 20.57
C GLU A 240 18.54 -20.84 21.43
N MET A 241 17.47 -20.32 20.81
CA MET A 241 16.26 -19.86 21.52
C MET A 241 15.66 -20.99 22.37
N VAL A 242 15.58 -22.21 21.82
CA VAL A 242 15.10 -23.39 22.55
C VAL A 242 16.00 -23.71 23.74
N GLN A 243 17.30 -23.71 23.54
CA GLN A 243 18.28 -24.01 24.63
C GLN A 243 18.17 -22.96 25.76
N HIS A 244 18.15 -21.68 25.42
CA HIS A 244 18.00 -20.59 26.40
C HIS A 244 16.66 -20.63 27.15
N SER A 245 15.60 -21.18 26.53
CA SER A 245 14.29 -21.28 27.17
C SER A 245 14.22 -22.36 28.27
N GLY A 246 15.14 -23.33 28.29
CA GLY A 246 15.09 -24.47 29.16
C GLY A 246 13.95 -25.47 28.89
N LEU A 247 13.20 -25.25 27.79
CA LEU A 247 12.05 -26.07 27.42
C LEU A 247 12.40 -27.08 26.31
N SER A 248 11.59 -28.15 26.19
CA SER A 248 11.68 -28.97 24.99
C SER A 248 11.32 -28.20 23.74
N SER A 249 11.93 -28.52 22.58
CA SER A 249 11.68 -27.82 21.30
C SER A 249 10.18 -27.76 20.95
N ARG A 250 9.44 -28.86 21.19
CA ARG A 250 7.99 -28.93 20.94
C ARG A 250 7.22 -27.96 21.84
N THR A 251 7.54 -27.95 23.14
CA THR A 251 6.89 -27.10 24.13
C THR A 251 7.16 -25.63 23.83
N PHE A 252 8.42 -25.27 23.57
CA PHE A 252 8.82 -23.92 23.25
C PHE A 252 8.12 -23.40 21.99
N LYS A 253 8.16 -24.12 20.87
CA LYS A 253 7.54 -23.72 19.62
C LYS A 253 6.02 -23.51 19.74
N ARG A 254 5.33 -24.41 20.47
CA ARG A 254 3.89 -24.27 20.73
C ARG A 254 3.60 -23.01 21.55
N ARG A 255 4.34 -22.81 22.65
CA ARG A 255 4.18 -21.66 23.54
C ARG A 255 4.52 -20.35 22.85
N PHE A 256 5.60 -20.36 22.06
CA PHE A 256 6.02 -19.21 21.27
C PHE A 256 4.93 -18.80 20.27
N ARG A 257 4.37 -19.78 19.52
CA ARG A 257 3.29 -19.51 18.58
C ARG A 257 2.01 -19.01 19.28
N ALA A 258 1.68 -19.57 20.43
CA ALA A 258 0.51 -19.13 21.20
C ALA A 258 0.67 -17.68 21.70
N ALA A 259 1.86 -17.27 22.09
CA ALA A 259 2.16 -15.95 22.61
C ALA A 259 2.28 -14.89 21.48
N THR A 260 3.01 -15.23 20.41
CA THR A 260 3.36 -14.24 19.36
C THR A 260 2.46 -14.31 18.12
N GLY A 261 1.67 -15.38 17.96
CA GLY A 261 0.93 -15.67 16.73
C GLY A 261 1.79 -16.27 15.61
N GLU A 262 3.12 -16.27 15.75
CA GLU A 262 4.05 -16.66 14.70
C GLU A 262 4.84 -17.95 15.01
N THR A 263 5.34 -18.59 13.94
CA THR A 263 6.32 -19.64 14.12
C THR A 263 7.67 -19.05 14.50
N THR A 264 8.50 -19.78 15.26
CA THR A 264 9.85 -19.34 15.61
C THR A 264 10.73 -19.04 14.40
N ILE A 265 10.52 -19.73 13.26
CA ILE A 265 11.28 -19.51 12.02
C ILE A 265 10.84 -18.21 11.35
N SER A 266 9.53 -17.97 11.26
CA SER A 266 8.97 -16.71 10.71
C SER A 266 9.47 -15.52 11.52
N TYR A 267 9.39 -15.62 12.84
CA TYR A 267 9.84 -14.59 13.76
C TYR A 267 11.34 -14.24 13.61
N VAL A 268 12.21 -15.25 13.50
CA VAL A 268 13.65 -15.04 13.29
C VAL A 268 13.92 -14.34 11.93
N ARG A 269 13.19 -14.72 10.88
CA ARG A 269 13.30 -14.07 9.57
C ARG A 269 12.89 -12.60 9.66
N GLY A 270 11.78 -12.31 10.32
CA GLY A 270 11.31 -10.94 10.57
C GLY A 270 12.31 -10.11 11.36
N SER A 271 12.87 -10.65 12.45
CA SER A 271 13.92 -9.99 13.23
C SER A 271 15.18 -9.69 12.39
N GLY A 272 15.52 -10.57 11.45
CA GLY A 272 16.65 -10.38 10.53
C GLY A 272 16.41 -9.29 9.47
N SER A 273 15.17 -9.05 9.06
CA SER A 273 14.82 -7.97 8.12
C SER A 273 15.05 -6.59 8.76
N ASN A 274 14.63 -6.39 10.00
CA ASN A 274 14.92 -5.17 10.77
C ASN A 274 16.42 -4.91 10.92
N GLY A 275 17.21 -5.96 11.18
CA GLY A 275 18.65 -5.85 11.32
C GLY A 275 19.39 -5.52 10.02
N ARG A 276 18.89 -5.94 8.88
CA ARG A 276 19.44 -5.58 7.56
C ARG A 276 19.12 -4.15 7.18
N SER A 277 17.91 -3.70 7.44
CA SER A 277 17.50 -2.30 7.23
C SER A 277 18.34 -1.33 8.07
N ALA A 278 18.67 -1.70 9.33
CA ALA A 278 19.52 -0.89 10.20
C ALA A 278 21.03 -0.92 9.81
N ARG A 279 21.47 -1.94 9.07
CA ARG A 279 22.87 -2.11 8.63
C ARG A 279 23.17 -1.66 7.22
N SER A 280 22.19 -1.29 6.42
CA SER A 280 22.43 -0.56 5.19
C SER A 280 23.00 0.81 5.58
N LYS A 281 24.32 0.85 5.89
CA LYS A 281 25.07 2.10 5.95
C LYS A 281 24.79 2.81 4.63
N PRO A 282 24.48 4.11 4.63
CA PRO A 282 24.47 4.84 3.39
C PRO A 282 25.81 4.59 2.72
N THR A 283 25.79 3.91 1.58
CA THR A 283 26.98 3.81 0.72
C THR A 283 27.35 5.24 0.47
N ALA A 284 28.47 5.69 1.01
CA ALA A 284 28.95 7.04 0.82
C ALA A 284 29.08 7.21 -0.70
N CYS A 285 28.07 7.83 -1.29
CA CYS A 285 28.11 8.28 -2.65
C CYS A 285 29.29 9.26 -2.70
N ARG A 286 30.43 8.82 -3.22
CA ARG A 286 31.52 9.71 -3.60
C ARG A 286 30.98 10.56 -4.73
N SER A 287 30.26 11.62 -4.38
CA SER A 287 29.91 12.67 -5.32
C SER A 287 31.20 13.33 -5.78
N ARG A 288 31.65 12.96 -6.98
CA ARG A 288 32.46 13.88 -7.76
C ARG A 288 31.59 15.11 -7.98
N ARG A 289 32.07 16.22 -7.46
CA ARG A 289 31.48 17.55 -7.55
C ARG A 289 31.12 17.89 -9.00
N SER A 290 29.83 18.02 -9.23
CA SER A 290 29.27 18.98 -10.17
C SER A 290 28.06 19.62 -9.47
N ALA A 291 28.34 20.69 -8.72
CA ALA A 291 27.33 21.48 -8.04
C ALA A 291 26.61 22.35 -9.06
N GLY A 292 25.51 21.84 -9.61
CA GLY A 292 24.47 22.65 -10.21
C GLY A 292 23.62 23.24 -9.10
N ARG A 293 23.71 24.55 -8.89
CA ARG A 293 22.93 25.30 -7.90
C ARG A 293 21.46 25.32 -8.29
N TRP A 294 20.63 24.57 -7.61
CA TRP A 294 19.21 24.86 -7.53
C TRP A 294 18.96 25.67 -6.25
N ALA A 295 19.10 27.01 -6.35
CA ALA A 295 18.71 27.93 -5.29
C ALA A 295 17.34 28.50 -5.63
N THR A 296 16.29 27.97 -5.02
CA THR A 296 15.01 28.68 -4.94
C THR A 296 15.16 29.87 -3.99
N ARG A 297 15.17 31.05 -4.57
CA ARG A 297 15.28 32.33 -3.86
C ARG A 297 13.89 32.69 -3.32
N THR A 298 13.58 32.26 -2.10
CA THR A 298 12.44 32.81 -1.36
C THR A 298 12.76 34.24 -0.97
N ARG A 299 12.09 35.20 -1.64
CA ARG A 299 12.09 36.61 -1.21
C ARG A 299 11.25 36.72 0.05
N ARG A 300 11.89 36.87 1.22
CA ARG A 300 11.24 37.42 2.41
C ARG A 300 10.93 38.89 2.11
N ARG A 301 9.64 39.25 2.04
CA ARG A 301 9.20 40.63 2.16
C ARG A 301 9.33 41.03 3.62
N SER A 302 10.28 41.88 3.93
CA SER A 302 10.33 42.62 5.19
C SER A 302 9.22 43.67 5.16
N VAL A 303 8.26 43.54 6.06
CA VAL A 303 7.28 44.60 6.36
C VAL A 303 8.01 45.57 7.25
N GLY A 304 8.35 46.75 6.70
CA GLY A 304 8.90 47.87 7.49
C GLY A 304 7.83 48.46 8.37
N CYS A 305 8.05 48.42 9.67
CA CYS A 305 7.33 49.30 10.62
C CYS A 305 7.82 50.72 10.45
N SER A 306 6.96 51.60 9.95
CA SER A 306 7.14 53.05 10.01
C SER A 306 6.62 53.55 11.35
N SER A 307 7.53 53.98 12.19
CA SER A 307 7.22 54.77 13.39
C SER A 307 7.02 56.22 12.96
N ALA A 308 5.82 56.71 13.09
CA ALA A 308 5.54 58.14 13.06
C ALA A 308 5.52 58.63 14.52
N SER A 309 6.43 59.56 14.86
CA SER A 309 6.36 60.39 16.07
C SER A 309 5.65 61.69 15.75
N PRO A 310 4.94 62.29 16.73
CA PRO A 310 4.16 63.52 16.51
C PRO A 310 5.01 64.77 16.78
N ALA A 311 4.71 65.79 16.04
CA ALA A 311 4.83 67.19 16.44
C ALA A 311 3.65 67.97 15.88
#